data_494b8abdec107a664bd8672352253fd1
#
_entry.id   494b8abdec107a664bd8672352253fd1
#
_cell.length_a   1.000
_cell.length_b   1.000
_cell.length_c   1.000
_cell.angle_alpha   90.00
_cell.angle_beta   90.00
_cell.angle_gamma   90.00
#
_symmetry.space_group_name_H-M   'P 1'
#
loop_
_entity.id
_entity.type
_entity.pdbx_description
1 polymer ?
#
loop_
_entity_poly.entity_id
_entity_poly.type
_entity_poly.pdbx_seq_one_letter_code
_entity_poly.pdbx_strand_id
1 'polypeptide(L)'
;MRALFPYAQEAIDNTHKIAERCNVEIEFGVTKLPKYEVPEGYDSWSYLNKLCQDGMAKRYPNDDGTLQERLSYELGVIHNMGYVDYFLIVWDFIHFARSHDIMVGPGRGSAAGSIVSYCLEITNIDPVRYDLLFERFLNPERVSMPDIDIDFCFERRQEVIDYVVEKYGKDQVVQIVTFGTLAAKGVVRDV
;
A
#
# COMPACT_ATOMS: atom_id res chain seq x y z
N MET A 1 5.92 -24.44 29.44
CA MET A 1 7.16 -23.74 29.81
C MET A 1 7.77 -24.22 31.11
N ARG A 2 7.09 -24.19 32.28
CA ARG A 2 7.66 -24.61 33.59
C ARG A 2 8.21 -26.05 33.59
N ALA A 3 7.50 -26.98 32.95
CA ALA A 3 7.95 -28.37 32.82
C ALA A 3 9.16 -28.57 31.89
N LEU A 4 9.28 -27.69 30.86
CA LEU A 4 10.37 -27.72 29.86
C LEU A 4 11.65 -27.05 30.41
N PHE A 5 11.52 -26.09 31.32
CA PHE A 5 12.62 -25.29 31.86
C PHE A 5 12.57 -25.28 33.40
N PRO A 6 12.72 -26.44 34.07
CA PRO A 6 12.62 -26.52 35.53
C PRO A 6 13.73 -25.74 36.25
N TYR A 7 14.84 -25.53 35.60
CA TYR A 7 16.00 -24.76 36.11
C TYR A 7 15.85 -23.24 35.97
N ALA A 8 14.86 -22.74 35.24
CA ALA A 8 14.69 -21.31 34.94
C ALA A 8 13.34 -20.75 35.44
N GLN A 9 12.90 -21.17 36.61
CA GLN A 9 11.61 -20.74 37.17
C GLN A 9 11.54 -19.23 37.38
N GLU A 10 12.63 -18.59 37.83
CA GLU A 10 12.69 -17.16 38.01
C GLU A 10 12.52 -16.39 36.68
N ALA A 11 13.11 -16.89 35.58
CA ALA A 11 12.92 -16.29 34.26
C ALA A 11 11.46 -16.36 33.81
N ILE A 12 10.78 -17.46 34.10
CA ILE A 12 9.36 -17.67 33.82
C ILE A 12 8.49 -16.73 34.67
N ASP A 13 8.80 -16.61 35.97
CA ASP A 13 8.06 -15.69 36.85
C ASP A 13 8.31 -14.21 36.47
N ASN A 14 9.49 -13.86 35.96
CA ASN A 14 9.78 -12.52 35.45
C ASN A 14 8.97 -12.15 34.21
N THR A 15 8.50 -13.11 33.41
CA THR A 15 7.59 -12.79 32.29
C THR A 15 6.29 -12.16 32.78
N HIS A 16 5.75 -12.70 33.90
CA HIS A 16 4.55 -12.15 34.52
C HIS A 16 4.80 -10.76 35.11
N LYS A 17 5.90 -10.59 35.83
CA LYS A 17 6.30 -9.26 36.38
C LYS A 17 6.52 -8.22 35.30
N ILE A 18 7.03 -8.65 34.15
CA ILE A 18 7.20 -7.71 32.99
C ILE A 18 5.82 -7.34 32.42
N ALA A 19 4.93 -8.33 32.25
CA ALA A 19 3.58 -8.08 31.76
C ALA A 19 2.80 -7.11 32.67
N GLU A 20 2.93 -7.24 34.00
CA GLU A 20 2.31 -6.32 34.97
C GLU A 20 2.85 -4.88 34.88
N ARG A 21 4.06 -4.70 34.37
CA ARG A 21 4.66 -3.38 34.15
C ARG A 21 4.28 -2.76 32.80
N CYS A 22 3.74 -3.56 31.87
CA CYS A 22 3.27 -3.12 30.57
C CYS A 22 1.84 -2.57 30.73
N ASN A 23 1.67 -1.30 30.38
CA ASN A 23 0.38 -0.63 30.39
C ASN A 23 0.18 0.04 29.03
N VAL A 24 -0.28 -0.74 28.06
CA VAL A 24 -0.46 -0.33 26.66
C VAL A 24 -1.91 -0.49 26.27
N GLU A 25 -2.52 0.60 25.84
CA GLU A 25 -3.83 0.58 25.20
C GLU A 25 -3.66 0.61 23.68
N ILE A 26 -4.26 -0.36 22.99
CA ILE A 26 -4.26 -0.45 21.54
C ILE A 26 -5.67 -0.10 21.06
N GLU A 27 -5.77 0.98 20.29
CA GLU A 27 -7.01 1.41 19.67
C GLU A 27 -7.26 0.58 18.41
N PHE A 28 -8.25 -0.31 18.49
CA PHE A 28 -8.63 -1.17 17.36
C PHE A 28 -9.71 -0.51 16.50
N GLY A 29 -9.68 -0.79 15.19
CA GLY A 29 -10.71 -0.36 14.24
C GLY A 29 -10.63 1.11 13.82
N VAL A 30 -9.58 1.83 14.22
CA VAL A 30 -9.33 3.21 13.79
C VAL A 30 -8.22 3.23 12.75
N THR A 31 -8.59 3.56 11.52
CA THR A 31 -7.64 3.73 10.43
C THR A 31 -7.02 5.12 10.50
N LYS A 32 -5.72 5.20 10.76
CA LYS A 32 -4.97 6.47 10.85
C LYS A 32 -4.25 6.73 9.52
N LEU A 33 -5.01 7.11 8.50
CA LEU A 33 -4.45 7.52 7.22
C LEU A 33 -4.27 9.05 7.19
N PRO A 34 -3.14 9.55 6.66
CA PRO A 34 -3.00 10.97 6.37
C PRO A 34 -4.00 11.39 5.29
N LYS A 35 -4.36 12.67 5.27
CA LYS A 35 -5.13 13.25 4.17
C LYS A 35 -4.19 13.68 3.05
N TYR A 36 -4.62 13.43 1.82
CA TYR A 36 -3.94 13.96 0.65
C TYR A 36 -4.38 15.41 0.39
N GLU A 37 -3.43 16.29 0.17
CA GLU A 37 -3.72 17.69 -0.21
C GLU A 37 -4.04 17.75 -1.70
N VAL A 38 -5.31 17.94 -2.01
CA VAL A 38 -5.80 18.05 -3.39
C VAL A 38 -5.64 19.46 -3.95
N PRO A 39 -5.54 19.63 -5.28
CA PRO A 39 -5.55 20.94 -5.90
C PRO A 39 -6.84 21.74 -5.62
N GLU A 40 -6.73 23.07 -5.68
CA GLU A 40 -7.86 23.96 -5.47
C GLU A 40 -9.03 23.63 -6.41
N GLY A 41 -10.23 23.61 -5.86
CA GLY A 41 -11.46 23.28 -6.59
C GLY A 41 -11.84 21.79 -6.56
N TYR A 42 -11.05 20.93 -5.94
CA TYR A 42 -11.34 19.51 -5.76
C TYR A 42 -11.44 19.12 -4.30
N ASP A 43 -12.21 18.08 -4.03
CA ASP A 43 -12.05 17.23 -2.86
C ASP A 43 -11.32 15.93 -3.24
N SER A 44 -10.93 15.12 -2.26
CA SER A 44 -10.18 13.87 -2.53
C SER A 44 -10.95 12.94 -3.47
N TRP A 45 -12.27 12.86 -3.31
CA TRP A 45 -13.11 11.99 -4.13
C TRP A 45 -13.19 12.44 -5.59
N SER A 46 -13.50 13.71 -5.82
CA SER A 46 -13.60 14.28 -7.17
C SER A 46 -12.25 14.26 -7.88
N TYR A 47 -11.16 14.48 -7.14
CA TYR A 47 -9.82 14.42 -7.70
C TYR A 47 -9.40 13.00 -8.12
N LEU A 48 -9.68 12.00 -7.26
CA LEU A 48 -9.43 10.59 -7.61
C LEU A 48 -10.22 10.19 -8.86
N ASN A 49 -11.51 10.54 -8.93
CA ASN A 49 -12.34 10.29 -10.11
C ASN A 49 -11.74 10.92 -11.37
N LYS A 50 -11.33 12.19 -11.29
CA LYS A 50 -10.69 12.89 -12.42
C LYS A 50 -9.46 12.14 -12.91
N LEU A 51 -8.55 11.77 -12.00
CA LEU A 51 -7.33 11.04 -12.35
C LEU A 51 -7.64 9.69 -13.01
N CYS A 52 -8.67 8.99 -12.51
CA CYS A 52 -9.09 7.72 -13.09
C CYS A 52 -9.71 7.90 -14.48
N GLN A 53 -10.51 8.93 -14.72
CA GLN A 53 -11.07 9.22 -16.04
C GLN A 53 -9.98 9.60 -17.06
N ASP A 54 -9.02 10.43 -16.66
CA ASP A 54 -7.85 10.74 -17.48
C ASP A 54 -7.06 9.47 -17.82
N GLY A 55 -6.89 8.59 -16.82
CA GLY A 55 -6.25 7.29 -16.99
C GLY A 55 -7.03 6.33 -17.91
N MET A 56 -8.35 6.29 -17.80
CA MET A 56 -9.20 5.51 -18.71
C MET A 56 -9.00 5.94 -20.17
N ALA A 57 -9.07 7.23 -20.43
CA ALA A 57 -8.87 7.77 -21.78
C ALA A 57 -7.48 7.41 -22.35
N LYS A 58 -6.45 7.35 -21.49
CA LYS A 58 -5.09 7.01 -21.86
C LYS A 58 -4.90 5.49 -22.09
N ARG A 59 -5.45 4.66 -21.17
CA ARG A 59 -5.23 3.21 -21.13
C ARG A 59 -6.17 2.43 -22.06
N TYR A 60 -7.39 2.93 -22.23
CA TYR A 60 -8.46 2.29 -22.99
C TYR A 60 -9.11 3.28 -24.00
N PRO A 61 -8.32 3.81 -24.94
CA PRO A 61 -8.81 4.85 -25.88
C PRO A 61 -9.94 4.38 -26.81
N ASN A 62 -10.16 3.07 -26.92
CA ASN A 62 -11.18 2.47 -27.78
C ASN A 62 -12.27 1.77 -26.96
N ASP A 63 -12.39 2.05 -25.65
CA ASP A 63 -13.46 1.47 -24.84
C ASP A 63 -14.83 1.99 -25.31
N ASP A 64 -15.80 1.09 -25.43
CA ASP A 64 -17.19 1.39 -25.80
C ASP A 64 -18.06 1.81 -24.61
N GLY A 65 -17.46 1.98 -23.43
CA GLY A 65 -18.11 2.32 -22.17
C GLY A 65 -18.35 1.15 -21.24
N THR A 66 -18.05 -0.08 -21.66
CA THR A 66 -18.24 -1.28 -20.81
C THR A 66 -17.32 -1.29 -19.59
N LEU A 67 -16.11 -0.75 -19.72
CA LEU A 67 -15.16 -0.68 -18.62
C LEU A 67 -15.49 0.41 -17.60
N GLN A 68 -16.32 1.40 -18.00
CA GLN A 68 -16.77 2.47 -17.11
C GLN A 68 -17.62 1.94 -15.95
N GLU A 69 -18.40 0.88 -16.16
CA GLU A 69 -19.16 0.24 -15.10
C GLU A 69 -18.24 -0.39 -14.05
N ARG A 70 -17.21 -1.12 -14.50
CA ARG A 70 -16.21 -1.70 -13.62
C ARG A 70 -15.42 -0.63 -12.86
N LEU A 71 -14.98 0.44 -13.54
CA LEU A 71 -14.30 1.55 -12.89
C LEU A 71 -15.17 2.19 -11.81
N SER A 72 -16.44 2.45 -12.11
CA SER A 72 -17.39 3.05 -11.16
C SER A 72 -17.64 2.15 -9.95
N TYR A 73 -17.74 0.85 -10.17
CA TYR A 73 -17.87 -0.14 -9.10
C TYR A 73 -16.65 -0.13 -8.16
N GLU A 74 -15.45 -0.25 -8.73
CA GLU A 74 -14.21 -0.27 -7.94
C GLU A 74 -13.99 1.04 -7.17
N LEU A 75 -14.24 2.20 -7.80
CA LEU A 75 -14.20 3.50 -7.15
C LEU A 75 -15.21 3.59 -5.99
N GLY A 76 -16.43 3.09 -6.19
CA GLY A 76 -17.45 3.04 -5.15
C GLY A 76 -17.01 2.20 -3.94
N VAL A 77 -16.39 1.06 -4.16
CA VAL A 77 -15.83 0.22 -3.08
C VAL A 77 -14.72 0.95 -2.34
N ILE A 78 -13.75 1.55 -3.06
CA ILE A 78 -12.64 2.32 -2.48
C ILE A 78 -13.17 3.47 -1.62
N HIS A 79 -14.17 4.20 -2.11
CA HIS A 79 -14.79 5.31 -1.39
C HIS A 79 -15.50 4.84 -0.10
N ASN A 80 -16.33 3.80 -0.22
CA ASN A 80 -17.11 3.28 0.92
C ASN A 80 -16.23 2.68 2.01
N MET A 81 -15.07 2.12 1.65
CA MET A 81 -14.08 1.61 2.59
C MET A 81 -13.17 2.70 3.17
N GLY A 82 -13.26 3.97 2.70
CA GLY A 82 -12.48 5.09 3.20
C GLY A 82 -11.03 5.15 2.72
N TYR A 83 -10.71 4.53 1.56
CA TYR A 83 -9.33 4.43 1.06
C TYR A 83 -9.00 5.43 -0.06
N VAL A 84 -9.83 6.45 -0.29
CA VAL A 84 -9.61 7.48 -1.33
C VAL A 84 -8.24 8.15 -1.17
N ASP A 85 -7.96 8.68 0.03
CA ASP A 85 -6.68 9.34 0.29
C ASP A 85 -5.49 8.38 0.21
N TYR A 86 -5.66 7.11 0.57
CA TYR A 86 -4.64 6.08 0.40
C TYR A 86 -4.23 5.92 -1.07
N PHE A 87 -5.20 5.80 -1.97
CA PHE A 87 -4.93 5.69 -3.41
C PHE A 87 -4.27 6.96 -3.96
N LEU A 88 -4.68 8.14 -3.51
CA LEU A 88 -4.07 9.41 -3.90
C LEU A 88 -2.62 9.52 -3.44
N ILE A 89 -2.31 9.11 -2.21
CA ILE A 89 -0.95 9.10 -1.66
C ILE A 89 -0.07 8.13 -2.45
N VAL A 90 -0.58 6.92 -2.74
CA VAL A 90 0.16 5.93 -3.53
C VAL A 90 0.41 6.43 -4.95
N TRP A 91 -0.60 7.01 -5.58
CA TRP A 91 -0.47 7.63 -6.90
C TRP A 91 0.58 8.75 -6.90
N ASP A 92 0.57 9.58 -5.87
CA ASP A 92 1.44 10.76 -5.76
C ASP A 92 2.93 10.41 -5.83
N PHE A 93 3.39 9.49 -4.98
CA PHE A 93 4.82 9.15 -4.99
C PHE A 93 5.23 8.29 -6.20
N ILE A 94 4.31 7.54 -6.81
CA ILE A 94 4.56 6.88 -8.09
C ILE A 94 4.67 7.91 -9.21
N HIS A 95 3.78 8.90 -9.20
CA HIS A 95 3.80 10.00 -10.16
C HIS A 95 5.09 10.83 -10.01
N PHE A 96 5.51 11.13 -8.77
CA PHE A 96 6.80 11.75 -8.51
C PHE A 96 7.95 10.94 -9.12
N ALA A 97 8.01 9.63 -8.83
CA ALA A 97 9.07 8.77 -9.37
C ALA A 97 9.12 8.80 -10.90
N ARG A 98 7.96 8.66 -11.57
CA ARG A 98 7.87 8.67 -13.03
C ARG A 98 8.24 10.02 -13.65
N SER A 99 7.81 11.12 -13.03
CA SER A 99 8.14 12.48 -13.50
C SER A 99 9.60 12.85 -13.34
N HIS A 100 10.35 12.10 -12.52
CA HIS A 100 11.80 12.26 -12.31
C HIS A 100 12.62 11.13 -12.96
N ASP A 101 12.02 10.37 -13.90
CA ASP A 101 12.67 9.26 -14.59
C ASP A 101 13.22 8.18 -13.64
N ILE A 102 12.58 7.99 -12.48
CA ILE A 102 12.86 6.88 -11.57
C ILE A 102 12.02 5.69 -11.99
N MET A 103 12.68 4.58 -12.32
CA MET A 103 11.98 3.37 -12.75
C MET A 103 11.08 2.82 -11.64
N VAL A 104 9.84 2.54 -12.02
CA VAL A 104 8.82 1.89 -11.18
C VAL A 104 8.48 0.55 -11.81
N GLY A 105 8.44 -0.49 -11.00
CA GLY A 105 8.05 -1.83 -11.44
C GLY A 105 6.61 -1.88 -12.00
N PRO A 106 6.26 -2.95 -12.71
CA PRO A 106 4.93 -3.08 -13.33
C PRO A 106 3.79 -3.27 -12.31
N GLY A 107 4.12 -3.40 -11.05
CA GLY A 107 3.20 -3.79 -9.99
C GLY A 107 3.20 -5.30 -9.77
N ARG A 108 2.83 -5.71 -8.57
CA ARG A 108 2.73 -7.11 -8.14
C ARG A 108 1.63 -7.25 -7.07
N GLY A 109 1.40 -8.47 -6.63
CA GLY A 109 0.39 -8.75 -5.61
C GLY A 109 -1.05 -8.55 -6.13
N SER A 110 -1.97 -8.32 -5.21
CA SER A 110 -3.40 -8.25 -5.49
C SER A 110 -3.82 -6.94 -6.16
N ALA A 111 -3.06 -5.86 -6.01
CA ALA A 111 -3.37 -4.55 -6.60
C ALA A 111 -3.45 -4.56 -8.13
N ALA A 112 -2.78 -5.54 -8.78
CA ALA A 112 -2.87 -5.76 -10.22
C ALA A 112 -4.29 -6.13 -10.69
N GLY A 113 -5.18 -6.58 -9.79
CA GLY A 113 -6.58 -6.87 -10.10
C GLY A 113 -7.49 -5.65 -10.23
N SER A 114 -7.00 -4.44 -9.93
CA SER A 114 -7.79 -3.21 -9.93
C SER A 114 -7.62 -2.39 -11.21
N ILE A 115 -8.74 -2.06 -11.86
CA ILE A 115 -8.72 -1.12 -12.99
C ILE A 115 -8.40 0.31 -12.52
N VAL A 116 -8.77 0.68 -11.29
CA VAL A 116 -8.38 1.96 -10.68
C VAL A 116 -6.87 2.05 -10.55
N SER A 117 -6.21 1.01 -10.02
CA SER A 117 -4.75 0.96 -9.92
C SER A 117 -4.06 1.04 -11.29
N TYR A 118 -4.65 0.45 -12.31
CA TYR A 118 -4.15 0.50 -13.68
C TYR A 118 -4.32 1.89 -14.31
N CYS A 119 -5.48 2.52 -14.15
CA CYS A 119 -5.74 3.88 -14.63
C CYS A 119 -4.85 4.92 -13.95
N LEU A 120 -4.59 4.77 -12.65
CA LEU A 120 -3.67 5.62 -11.88
C LEU A 120 -2.18 5.35 -12.17
N GLU A 121 -1.88 4.43 -13.07
CA GLU A 121 -0.51 3.99 -13.35
C GLU A 121 0.24 3.42 -12.13
N ILE A 122 -0.49 3.03 -11.08
CA ILE A 122 0.07 2.30 -9.93
C ILE A 122 0.58 0.95 -10.42
N THR A 123 -0.19 0.29 -11.29
CA THR A 123 0.21 -0.95 -11.96
C THR A 123 0.25 -0.78 -13.48
N ASN A 124 1.08 -1.60 -14.15
CA ASN A 124 1.14 -1.70 -15.61
C ASN A 124 0.60 -3.04 -16.12
N ILE A 125 -0.08 -3.78 -15.26
CA ILE A 125 -0.75 -5.03 -15.60
C ILE A 125 -2.22 -4.72 -15.82
N ASP A 126 -2.70 -4.97 -17.04
CA ASP A 126 -4.09 -4.74 -17.42
C ASP A 126 -5.01 -5.80 -16.80
N PRO A 127 -5.85 -5.46 -15.80
CA PRO A 127 -6.70 -6.43 -15.14
C PRO A 127 -7.80 -7.01 -16.04
N VAL A 128 -8.19 -6.27 -17.08
CA VAL A 128 -9.21 -6.72 -18.03
C VAL A 128 -8.64 -7.75 -18.98
N ARG A 129 -7.47 -7.48 -19.53
CA ARG A 129 -6.77 -8.38 -20.45
C ARG A 129 -6.47 -9.74 -19.84
N TYR A 130 -6.18 -9.78 -18.54
CA TYR A 130 -5.79 -11.00 -17.83
C TYR A 130 -6.90 -11.56 -16.94
N ASP A 131 -8.12 -11.04 -17.05
CA ASP A 131 -9.30 -11.46 -16.27
C ASP A 131 -9.04 -11.54 -14.77
N LEU A 132 -8.39 -10.49 -14.23
CA LEU A 132 -8.06 -10.40 -12.82
C LEU A 132 -9.24 -9.87 -12.00
N LEU A 133 -9.45 -10.48 -10.83
CA LEU A 133 -10.56 -10.16 -9.95
C LEU A 133 -10.17 -9.07 -8.94
N PHE A 134 -10.96 -8.01 -8.91
CA PHE A 134 -10.79 -6.89 -7.97
C PHE A 134 -11.04 -7.31 -6.51
N GLU A 135 -11.96 -8.25 -6.27
CA GLU A 135 -12.32 -8.75 -4.95
C GLU A 135 -11.19 -9.50 -4.23
N ARG A 136 -10.15 -9.90 -4.97
CA ARG A 136 -8.92 -10.44 -4.38
C ARG A 136 -8.03 -9.35 -3.78
N PHE A 137 -8.21 -8.11 -4.24
CA PHE A 137 -7.48 -6.94 -3.74
C PHE A 137 -8.26 -6.22 -2.65
N LEU A 138 -9.52 -5.83 -2.94
CA LEU A 138 -10.42 -5.21 -1.98
C LEU A 138 -11.76 -5.96 -1.95
N ASN A 139 -12.11 -6.45 -0.77
CA ASN A 139 -13.37 -7.12 -0.54
C ASN A 139 -14.11 -6.39 0.59
N PRO A 140 -15.31 -5.81 0.34
CA PRO A 140 -16.11 -5.13 1.35
C PRO A 140 -16.47 -6.00 2.56
N GLU A 141 -16.55 -7.33 2.37
CA GLU A 141 -16.84 -8.28 3.45
C GLU A 141 -15.62 -8.53 4.36
N ARG A 142 -14.42 -8.23 3.88
CA ARG A 142 -13.18 -8.39 4.61
C ARG A 142 -12.55 -7.03 4.89
N VAL A 143 -12.84 -6.48 6.07
CA VAL A 143 -12.27 -5.19 6.50
C VAL A 143 -10.77 -5.36 6.80
N SER A 144 -9.96 -5.24 5.77
CA SER A 144 -8.50 -5.14 5.88
C SER A 144 -8.00 -4.01 5.00
N MET A 145 -7.04 -3.24 5.50
CA MET A 145 -6.41 -2.20 4.70
C MET A 145 -5.76 -2.81 3.45
N PRO A 146 -5.92 -2.20 2.27
CA PRO A 146 -5.25 -2.66 1.07
C PRO A 146 -3.74 -2.56 1.21
N ASP A 147 -3.04 -3.56 0.66
CA ASP A 147 -1.58 -3.58 0.59
C ASP A 147 -1.16 -3.47 -0.87
N ILE A 148 -0.53 -2.36 -1.23
CA ILE A 148 -0.03 -2.09 -2.58
C ILE A 148 1.49 -2.19 -2.55
N ASP A 149 2.00 -3.27 -3.10
CA ASP A 149 3.43 -3.52 -3.25
C ASP A 149 4.01 -2.76 -4.45
N ILE A 150 5.00 -1.90 -4.21
CA ILE A 150 5.61 -1.07 -5.24
C ILE A 150 7.12 -1.29 -5.22
N ASP A 151 7.67 -1.57 -6.39
CA ASP A 151 9.10 -1.74 -6.59
C ASP A 151 9.68 -0.50 -7.29
N PHE A 152 10.64 0.18 -6.65
CA PHE A 152 11.38 1.29 -7.22
C PHE A 152 12.80 0.87 -7.60
N CYS A 153 13.41 1.59 -8.54
CA CYS A 153 14.81 1.46 -8.85
C CYS A 153 15.65 1.46 -7.57
N PHE A 154 16.45 0.41 -7.38
CA PHE A 154 17.24 0.23 -6.16
C PHE A 154 18.18 1.40 -5.88
N GLU A 155 18.81 1.94 -6.93
CA GLU A 155 19.78 3.03 -6.80
C GLU A 155 19.12 4.36 -6.42
N ARG A 156 17.88 4.61 -6.90
CA ARG A 156 17.20 5.90 -6.75
C ARG A 156 15.99 5.89 -5.82
N ARG A 157 15.67 4.75 -5.21
CA ARG A 157 14.51 4.65 -4.29
C ARG A 157 14.58 5.65 -3.13
N GLN A 158 15.81 6.03 -2.71
CA GLN A 158 15.99 6.97 -1.61
C GLN A 158 15.39 8.34 -1.95
N GLU A 159 15.46 8.79 -3.19
CA GLU A 159 14.87 10.05 -3.65
C GLU A 159 13.33 10.06 -3.46
N VAL A 160 12.68 8.90 -3.70
CA VAL A 160 11.23 8.77 -3.47
C VAL A 160 10.91 8.81 -1.98
N ILE A 161 11.71 8.14 -1.15
CA ILE A 161 11.55 8.17 0.31
C ILE A 161 11.72 9.60 0.83
N ASP A 162 12.75 10.31 0.38
CA ASP A 162 13.02 11.69 0.78
C ASP A 162 11.88 12.63 0.37
N TYR A 163 11.33 12.47 -0.83
CA TYR A 163 10.13 13.18 -1.28
C TYR A 163 8.93 12.95 -0.34
N VAL A 164 8.67 11.70 0.03
CA VAL A 164 7.55 11.36 0.93
C VAL A 164 7.77 11.95 2.31
N VAL A 165 9.02 11.89 2.83
CA VAL A 165 9.38 12.48 4.12
C VAL A 165 9.24 14.01 4.11
N GLU A 166 9.64 14.67 3.02
CA GLU A 166 9.51 16.11 2.86
C GLU A 166 8.05 16.53 2.79
N LYS A 167 7.25 15.81 2.00
CA LYS A 167 5.83 16.14 1.76
C LYS A 167 4.93 15.86 2.96
N TYR A 168 5.10 14.73 3.63
CA TYR A 168 4.22 14.28 4.71
C TYR A 168 4.79 14.50 6.11
N GLY A 169 6.07 14.88 6.21
CA GLY A 169 6.76 15.19 7.47
C GLY A 169 7.52 14.01 8.07
N LYS A 170 8.66 14.31 8.68
CA LYS A 170 9.58 13.33 9.29
C LYS A 170 8.93 12.49 10.39
N ASP A 171 7.97 13.07 11.11
CA ASP A 171 7.27 12.42 12.23
C ASP A 171 6.14 11.50 11.75
N GLN A 172 5.79 11.56 10.46
CA GLN A 172 4.70 10.79 9.85
C GLN A 172 5.20 9.65 8.95
N VAL A 173 6.48 9.69 8.58
CA VAL A 173 7.09 8.72 7.65
C VAL A 173 8.23 8.01 8.35
N VAL A 174 8.10 6.69 8.48
CA VAL A 174 9.11 5.85 9.11
C VAL A 174 9.34 4.58 8.30
N GLN A 175 10.59 4.19 8.19
CA GLN A 175 10.92 2.89 7.60
C GLN A 175 10.77 1.79 8.65
N ILE A 176 10.16 0.68 8.24
CA ILE A 176 10.07 -0.51 9.10
C ILE A 176 11.48 -1.12 9.21
N VAL A 177 11.98 -1.21 10.43
CA VAL A 177 13.27 -1.87 10.71
C VAL A 177 13.09 -3.38 10.55
N THR A 178 13.70 -3.95 9.53
CA THR A 178 13.76 -5.39 9.33
C THR A 178 15.18 -5.89 9.55
N PHE A 179 15.35 -6.81 10.49
CA PHE A 179 16.61 -7.52 10.67
C PHE A 179 16.61 -8.74 9.76
N GLY A 180 17.34 -8.67 8.65
CA GLY A 180 17.56 -9.80 7.76
C GLY A 180 18.77 -10.62 8.22
N THR A 181 18.59 -11.93 8.36
CA THR A 181 19.71 -12.88 8.46
C THR A 181 19.78 -13.70 7.18
N LEU A 182 20.97 -13.81 6.61
CA LEU A 182 21.18 -14.74 5.51
C LEU A 182 21.00 -16.17 6.04
N ALA A 183 19.96 -16.86 5.56
CA ALA A 183 19.82 -18.29 5.82
C ALA A 183 20.92 -19.07 5.09
N ALA A 184 21.24 -20.27 5.57
CA ALA A 184 22.35 -21.10 5.07
C ALA A 184 22.37 -21.23 3.53
N LYS A 185 21.19 -21.35 2.89
CA LYS A 185 21.05 -21.43 1.42
C LYS A 185 21.46 -20.15 0.70
N GLY A 186 21.20 -18.97 1.29
CA GLY A 186 21.62 -17.68 0.76
C GLY A 186 23.12 -17.51 0.90
N VAL A 187 23.66 -17.73 2.11
CA VAL A 187 25.09 -17.60 2.41
C VAL A 187 25.96 -18.43 1.45
N VAL A 188 25.59 -19.69 1.20
CA VAL A 188 26.36 -20.60 0.30
C VAL A 188 26.35 -20.12 -1.16
N ARG A 189 25.36 -19.29 -1.56
CA ARG A 189 25.29 -18.77 -2.94
C ARG A 189 26.00 -17.44 -3.13
N ASP A 190 26.03 -16.63 -2.07
CA ASP A 190 26.47 -15.23 -2.13
C ASP A 190 27.90 -15.04 -1.62
N VAL A 191 28.49 -16.09 -1.00
CA VAL A 191 29.89 -16.18 -0.57
C VAL A 191 30.62 -17.25 -1.35
#